data_b9d5102aa2a3f3e8933ea284a7123bba
#
_entry.id   b9d5102aa2a3f3e8933ea284a7123bba
#
_cell.length_a   1.000
_cell.length_b   1.000
_cell.length_c   1.000
_cell.angle_alpha   90.00
_cell.angle_beta   90.00
_cell.angle_gamma   90.00
#
_symmetry.space_group_name_H-M   'P 1'
#
loop_
_entity.id
_entity.type
_entity.pdbx_description
1 polymer ?
#
loop_
_entity_poly.entity_id
_entity_poly.type
_entity_poly.pdbx_seq_one_letter_code
_entity_poly.pdbx_strand_id
1 'polypeptide(L)'
;MTTRIKRSLKISLLVLAMIAITMSFFDKKPIHARSITPPPLSRTNAPALGTLPAETNCTGCHTSFALNSGAGKVEILDLPTSYIPGQEYTIRVAVSQTGFTKYGFELTALDSTGNKAGDLANLDTNRTAVNTALFGTAGAQVTRQYIYHALLSLGGTAPNLAERSEWTFKWTAPATRIGKIGFYATGNAANAAAGNQGDYIYSTVATVTPSVATLSGADYNPTTPLAVGSIASAFGVELATVVATATDTDPNIPGVQLPTTLGGTSVKVRDSLGTERPAGLFYVSGPQLNFQIPNGTANGNADVMITNSAGLGSIGKLTIAQVQPGVFTVTSDGKGLPIAQLQRVNGTTVTFEDTFVSTGTNTWASVPIEWKAAGDSLYLLLYTTGVRNRSALSNVSATIGGGTALPALYASAHFTYVGVDQVNILLPRTLATRGDVDVILSVDGKTANTVKINFK
;
A
#
# COMPACT_ATOMS: atom_id res chain seq x y z
N MET A 1 -2.21 -65.00 -52.38
CA MET A 1 -2.57 -63.79 -51.60
C MET A 1 -2.33 -63.96 -50.12
N THR A 2 -1.66 -64.98 -49.66
CA THR A 2 -1.57 -65.33 -48.23
C THR A 2 -0.21 -65.10 -47.54
N THR A 3 0.87 -64.97 -48.31
CA THR A 3 2.21 -64.85 -47.70
C THR A 3 2.66 -63.40 -47.47
N ARG A 4 2.20 -62.44 -48.29
CA ARG A 4 2.49 -61.01 -48.10
C ARG A 4 1.73 -60.40 -46.91
N ILE A 5 0.48 -60.81 -46.70
CA ILE A 5 -0.32 -60.29 -45.55
C ILE A 5 0.22 -60.78 -44.21
N LYS A 6 0.71 -62.03 -44.14
CA LYS A 6 1.32 -62.57 -42.91
C LYS A 6 2.68 -61.92 -42.55
N ARG A 7 3.47 -61.44 -43.56
CA ARG A 7 4.70 -60.69 -43.33
C ARG A 7 4.41 -59.26 -42.82
N SER A 8 3.41 -58.59 -43.42
CA SER A 8 3.03 -57.22 -43.02
C SER A 8 2.46 -57.25 -41.61
N LEU A 9 1.64 -58.22 -41.22
CA LEU A 9 1.09 -58.33 -39.86
C LEU A 9 2.18 -58.61 -38.81
N LYS A 10 3.20 -59.40 -39.14
CA LYS A 10 4.32 -59.68 -38.24
C LYS A 10 5.22 -58.45 -38.06
N ILE A 11 5.44 -57.65 -39.09
CA ILE A 11 6.23 -56.43 -39.01
C ILE A 11 5.46 -55.37 -38.21
N SER A 12 4.14 -55.21 -38.38
CA SER A 12 3.29 -54.32 -37.60
C SER A 12 3.22 -54.71 -36.14
N LEU A 13 3.14 -56.00 -35.82
CA LEU A 13 3.22 -56.45 -34.40
C LEU A 13 4.59 -56.23 -33.78
N LEU A 14 5.71 -56.39 -34.52
CA LEU A 14 7.05 -56.14 -34.04
C LEU A 14 7.25 -54.64 -33.78
N VAL A 15 6.74 -53.75 -34.64
CA VAL A 15 6.78 -52.30 -34.46
C VAL A 15 5.93 -51.87 -33.29
N LEU A 16 4.71 -52.41 -33.11
CA LEU A 16 3.90 -52.15 -31.94
C LEU A 16 4.54 -52.67 -30.63
N ALA A 17 5.18 -53.84 -30.66
CA ALA A 17 5.91 -54.39 -29.50
C ALA A 17 7.17 -53.53 -29.19
N MET A 18 7.89 -53.01 -30.18
CA MET A 18 9.01 -52.07 -29.96
C MET A 18 8.51 -50.73 -29.40
N ILE A 19 7.40 -50.19 -29.87
CA ILE A 19 6.77 -48.96 -29.33
C ILE A 19 6.30 -49.19 -27.92
N ALA A 20 5.68 -50.33 -27.60
CA ALA A 20 5.28 -50.67 -26.26
C ALA A 20 6.48 -50.86 -25.30
N ILE A 21 7.59 -51.44 -25.78
CA ILE A 21 8.84 -51.58 -25.02
C ILE A 21 9.51 -50.24 -24.82
N THR A 22 9.53 -49.34 -25.85
CA THR A 22 10.05 -47.99 -25.67
C THR A 22 9.19 -47.13 -24.75
N MET A 23 7.85 -47.32 -24.71
CA MET A 23 7.00 -46.65 -23.73
C MET A 23 7.14 -47.24 -22.31
N SER A 24 7.53 -48.49 -22.15
CA SER A 24 7.81 -49.12 -20.84
C SER A 24 9.18 -48.68 -20.27
N PHE A 25 10.10 -48.20 -21.09
CA PHE A 25 11.38 -47.68 -20.64
C PHE A 25 11.38 -46.18 -20.29
N PHE A 26 10.24 -45.49 -20.50
CA PHE A 26 9.98 -44.26 -19.77
C PHE A 26 9.37 -44.58 -18.39
N ASP A 27 9.93 -45.56 -17.73
CA ASP A 27 9.78 -45.74 -16.30
C ASP A 27 10.21 -44.43 -15.65
N LYS A 28 9.30 -43.82 -14.91
CA LYS A 28 9.59 -42.72 -14.03
C LYS A 28 10.74 -43.19 -13.12
N LYS A 29 12.00 -42.95 -13.51
CA LYS A 29 13.11 -43.15 -12.62
C LYS A 29 12.76 -42.43 -11.33
N PRO A 30 12.73 -43.10 -10.18
CA PRO A 30 12.53 -42.38 -8.93
C PRO A 30 13.56 -41.26 -8.91
N ILE A 31 13.08 -40.02 -8.76
CA ILE A 31 14.00 -38.87 -8.61
C ILE A 31 14.67 -39.06 -7.26
N HIS A 32 15.87 -39.64 -7.29
CA HIS A 32 16.65 -39.80 -6.08
C HIS A 32 17.05 -38.39 -5.59
N ALA A 33 16.61 -38.03 -4.39
CA ALA A 33 16.92 -36.74 -3.75
C ALA A 33 18.39 -36.50 -3.45
N ARG A 34 19.28 -37.34 -3.92
CA ARG A 34 20.73 -37.16 -3.90
C ARG A 34 21.25 -36.53 -5.19
N SER A 35 20.44 -35.79 -5.89
CA SER A 35 20.92 -35.15 -7.10
C SER A 35 21.71 -33.88 -6.75
N ILE A 36 22.89 -33.76 -7.37
CA ILE A 36 23.61 -32.48 -7.49
C ILE A 36 22.88 -31.51 -8.45
N THR A 37 21.69 -31.89 -8.90
CA THR A 37 20.81 -31.05 -9.71
C THR A 37 19.94 -30.17 -8.82
N PRO A 38 19.61 -28.95 -9.27
CA PRO A 38 18.66 -28.07 -8.58
C PRO A 38 17.32 -28.78 -8.31
N PRO A 39 16.56 -28.33 -7.30
CA PRO A 39 15.22 -28.86 -7.08
C PRO A 39 14.39 -28.68 -8.37
N PRO A 40 13.47 -29.62 -8.70
CA PRO A 40 12.55 -29.40 -9.81
C PRO A 40 11.68 -28.19 -9.49
N LEU A 41 11.56 -27.26 -10.44
CA LEU A 41 10.77 -26.04 -10.27
C LEU A 41 9.28 -26.35 -10.08
N SER A 42 8.53 -25.35 -9.60
CA SER A 42 7.09 -25.44 -9.30
C SER A 42 6.78 -26.35 -8.10
N ARG A 43 7.56 -26.18 -7.02
CA ARG A 43 7.38 -26.92 -5.76
C ARG A 43 7.11 -26.00 -4.57
N THR A 44 6.53 -24.83 -4.81
CA THR A 44 6.34 -23.80 -3.79
C THR A 44 5.04 -23.93 -2.98
N ASN A 45 4.19 -24.90 -3.30
CA ASN A 45 2.85 -25.05 -2.71
C ASN A 45 1.91 -23.85 -3.00
N ALA A 46 2.13 -23.13 -4.09
CA ALA A 46 1.23 -22.05 -4.50
C ALA A 46 -0.17 -22.63 -4.79
N PRO A 47 -1.27 -22.00 -4.33
CA PRO A 47 -2.63 -22.48 -4.58
C PRO A 47 -2.99 -22.35 -6.05
N ALA A 48 -4.15 -22.89 -6.44
CA ALA A 48 -4.75 -22.58 -7.72
C ALA A 48 -5.06 -21.07 -7.80
N LEU A 49 -4.62 -20.42 -8.88
CA LEU A 49 -4.76 -18.99 -9.11
C LEU A 49 -5.30 -18.73 -10.52
N GLY A 50 -6.37 -17.95 -10.62
CA GLY A 50 -7.06 -17.76 -11.89
C GLY A 50 -7.53 -19.12 -12.47
N THR A 51 -7.08 -19.43 -13.68
CA THR A 51 -7.35 -20.71 -14.36
C THR A 51 -6.21 -21.73 -14.18
N LEU A 52 -5.14 -21.37 -13.44
CA LEU A 52 -3.96 -22.21 -13.27
C LEU A 52 -4.15 -23.18 -12.10
N PRO A 53 -3.67 -24.43 -12.21
CA PRO A 53 -3.73 -25.38 -11.11
C PRO A 53 -2.82 -24.97 -9.95
N ALA A 54 -3.00 -25.56 -8.78
CA ALA A 54 -2.07 -25.45 -7.67
C ALA A 54 -0.70 -26.07 -8.02
N GLU A 55 0.37 -25.49 -7.48
CA GLU A 55 1.68 -26.15 -7.50
C GLU A 55 1.72 -27.26 -6.44
N THR A 56 2.51 -28.27 -6.72
CA THR A 56 2.88 -29.25 -5.71
C THR A 56 3.92 -28.65 -4.76
N ASN A 57 4.38 -29.46 -3.81
CA ASN A 57 5.46 -29.09 -2.90
C ASN A 57 6.50 -30.23 -2.84
N CYS A 58 7.50 -30.08 -1.99
CA CYS A 58 8.59 -31.07 -1.87
C CYS A 58 8.16 -32.43 -1.34
N THR A 59 6.93 -32.58 -0.77
CA THR A 59 6.43 -33.89 -0.34
C THR A 59 6.17 -34.84 -1.51
N GLY A 60 6.10 -34.35 -2.75
CA GLY A 60 6.01 -35.19 -3.94
C GLY A 60 7.22 -36.13 -4.13
N CYS A 61 8.36 -35.81 -3.51
CA CYS A 61 9.56 -36.64 -3.51
C CYS A 61 10.01 -37.05 -2.09
N HIS A 62 9.83 -36.16 -1.09
CA HIS A 62 10.18 -36.38 0.32
C HIS A 62 8.93 -36.80 1.08
N THR A 63 8.63 -38.13 1.10
CA THR A 63 7.32 -38.65 1.48
C THR A 63 7.23 -39.18 2.92
N SER A 64 8.31 -39.08 3.72
CA SER A 64 8.35 -39.68 5.06
C SER A 64 7.37 -39.08 6.05
N PHE A 65 7.11 -37.77 5.93
CA PHE A 65 6.26 -37.03 6.85
C PHE A 65 5.26 -36.16 6.08
N ALA A 66 4.11 -35.92 6.70
CA ALA A 66 3.14 -35.00 6.13
C ALA A 66 3.67 -33.56 6.10
N LEU A 67 3.17 -32.73 5.17
CA LEU A 67 3.48 -31.31 5.10
C LEU A 67 3.22 -30.61 6.45
N ASN A 68 4.18 -29.81 6.92
CA ASN A 68 4.08 -29.06 8.18
C ASN A 68 3.89 -29.91 9.45
N SER A 69 4.27 -31.19 9.44
CA SER A 69 4.05 -32.08 10.58
C SER A 69 5.19 -32.08 11.63
N GLY A 70 6.36 -31.51 11.32
CA GLY A 70 7.48 -31.39 12.24
C GLY A 70 7.38 -30.17 13.15
N ALA A 71 8.38 -30.04 14.06
CA ALA A 71 8.49 -28.87 14.95
C ALA A 71 9.20 -27.67 14.29
N GLY A 72 9.72 -27.85 13.08
CA GLY A 72 10.35 -26.79 12.31
C GLY A 72 9.37 -25.90 11.55
N LYS A 73 9.93 -25.01 10.73
CA LYS A 73 9.15 -24.09 9.89
C LYS A 73 9.97 -23.55 8.71
N VAL A 74 9.26 -23.04 7.72
CA VAL A 74 9.79 -22.11 6.71
C VAL A 74 9.17 -20.72 6.92
N GLU A 75 9.98 -19.67 6.83
CA GLU A 75 9.60 -18.28 7.06
C GLU A 75 10.05 -17.41 5.91
N ILE A 76 9.21 -16.45 5.51
CA ILE A 76 9.57 -15.34 4.62
C ILE A 76 9.77 -14.12 5.50
N LEU A 77 10.97 -13.59 5.55
CA LEU A 77 11.39 -12.52 6.45
C LEU A 77 11.71 -11.26 5.66
N ASP A 78 11.57 -10.08 6.31
CA ASP A 78 11.86 -8.77 5.75
C ASP A 78 10.97 -8.39 4.55
N LEU A 79 9.90 -9.16 4.32
CA LEU A 79 8.91 -8.81 3.31
C LEU A 79 8.10 -7.59 3.80
N PRO A 80 8.02 -6.49 3.03
CA PRO A 80 7.23 -5.33 3.43
C PRO A 80 5.74 -5.69 3.44
N THR A 81 4.94 -4.98 4.23
CA THR A 81 3.46 -5.13 4.20
C THR A 81 2.85 -4.55 2.93
N SER A 82 3.56 -3.60 2.30
CA SER A 82 3.17 -2.99 1.03
C SER A 82 4.38 -2.71 0.14
N TYR A 83 4.18 -2.69 -1.17
CA TYR A 83 5.23 -2.41 -2.15
C TYR A 83 4.97 -1.11 -2.91
N ILE A 84 6.07 -0.46 -3.31
CA ILE A 84 6.06 0.65 -4.26
C ILE A 84 6.39 0.06 -5.64
N PRO A 85 5.59 0.32 -6.69
CA PRO A 85 5.90 -0.17 -8.04
C PRO A 85 7.33 0.16 -8.49
N GLY A 86 8.04 -0.83 -9.02
CA GLY A 86 9.41 -0.71 -9.49
C GLY A 86 10.48 -0.68 -8.40
N GLN A 87 10.13 -0.64 -7.11
CA GLN A 87 11.11 -0.63 -6.02
C GLN A 87 11.70 -2.02 -5.78
N GLU A 88 13.01 -2.05 -5.49
CA GLU A 88 13.74 -3.24 -5.07
C GLU A 88 13.69 -3.41 -3.55
N TYR A 89 13.46 -4.65 -3.10
CA TYR A 89 13.46 -5.07 -1.70
C TYR A 89 14.42 -6.22 -1.49
N THR A 90 15.07 -6.24 -0.34
CA THR A 90 15.87 -7.39 0.11
C THR A 90 15.00 -8.26 1.01
N ILE A 91 14.87 -9.54 0.65
CA ILE A 91 14.00 -10.51 1.31
C ILE A 91 14.86 -11.67 1.79
N ARG A 92 14.50 -12.29 2.92
CA ARG A 92 15.09 -13.52 3.39
C ARG A 92 14.06 -14.65 3.46
N VAL A 93 14.51 -15.86 3.17
CA VAL A 93 13.80 -17.10 3.52
C VAL A 93 14.63 -17.85 4.54
N ALA A 94 13.98 -18.40 5.55
CA ALA A 94 14.61 -19.21 6.56
C ALA A 94 13.89 -20.54 6.70
N VAL A 95 14.66 -21.63 6.84
CA VAL A 95 14.14 -22.96 7.17
C VAL A 95 14.83 -23.44 8.44
N SER A 96 14.07 -23.91 9.42
CA SER A 96 14.57 -24.39 10.69
C SER A 96 13.95 -25.72 11.08
N GLN A 97 14.76 -26.60 11.69
CA GLN A 97 14.32 -27.85 12.31
C GLN A 97 15.43 -28.35 13.24
N THR A 98 15.10 -28.56 14.52
CA THR A 98 16.04 -29.09 15.50
C THR A 98 16.53 -30.48 15.12
N GLY A 99 17.86 -30.71 15.25
CA GLY A 99 18.51 -31.96 14.93
C GLY A 99 18.83 -32.20 13.45
N PHE A 100 18.57 -31.22 12.58
CA PHE A 100 18.82 -31.31 11.14
C PHE A 100 20.03 -30.49 10.71
N THR A 101 20.72 -30.94 9.66
CA THR A 101 21.99 -30.35 9.22
C THR A 101 22.01 -29.94 7.75
N LYS A 102 20.95 -30.19 7.00
CA LYS A 102 20.81 -29.81 5.60
C LYS A 102 19.47 -29.15 5.38
N TYR A 103 19.47 -28.10 4.60
CA TYR A 103 18.28 -27.32 4.34
C TYR A 103 18.18 -26.92 2.86
N GLY A 104 16.97 -26.78 2.36
CA GLY A 104 16.68 -26.27 1.04
C GLY A 104 15.39 -25.51 1.01
N PHE A 105 15.19 -24.68 0.00
CA PHE A 105 13.93 -23.95 -0.21
C PHE A 105 13.69 -23.70 -1.70
N GLU A 106 12.45 -23.40 -2.03
CA GLU A 106 12.00 -22.79 -3.29
C GLU A 106 10.93 -21.77 -2.98
N LEU A 107 10.97 -20.63 -3.67
CA LEU A 107 9.99 -19.54 -3.52
C LEU A 107 9.62 -18.98 -4.89
N THR A 108 8.36 -18.58 -5.03
CA THR A 108 7.83 -17.78 -6.16
C THR A 108 6.99 -16.62 -5.66
N ALA A 109 6.92 -15.53 -6.45
CA ALA A 109 6.04 -14.40 -6.23
C ALA A 109 5.03 -14.29 -7.36
N LEU A 110 3.73 -14.34 -7.04
CA LEU A 110 2.63 -14.44 -8.02
C LEU A 110 1.55 -13.40 -7.76
N ASP A 111 0.93 -12.91 -8.83
CA ASP A 111 -0.30 -12.11 -8.77
C ASP A 111 -1.54 -13.00 -8.54
N SER A 112 -2.73 -12.39 -8.47
CA SER A 112 -4.00 -13.09 -8.25
C SER A 112 -4.41 -14.03 -9.40
N THR A 113 -3.80 -13.90 -10.57
CA THR A 113 -4.04 -14.74 -11.75
C THR A 113 -2.99 -15.83 -11.90
N GLY A 114 -1.95 -15.82 -11.07
CA GLY A 114 -0.89 -16.82 -11.05
C GLY A 114 0.28 -16.53 -11.99
N ASN A 115 0.37 -15.32 -12.53
CA ASN A 115 1.52 -14.86 -13.28
C ASN A 115 2.66 -14.41 -12.35
N LYS A 116 3.88 -14.38 -12.90
CA LYS A 116 5.04 -13.80 -12.24
C LYS A 116 4.75 -12.36 -11.80
N ALA A 117 5.01 -12.05 -10.53
CA ALA A 117 4.80 -10.74 -9.96
C ALA A 117 6.12 -10.10 -9.50
N GLY A 118 6.70 -9.29 -10.36
CA GLY A 118 8.03 -8.70 -10.15
C GLY A 118 9.17 -9.63 -10.53
N ASP A 119 10.41 -9.22 -10.21
CA ASP A 119 11.63 -9.93 -10.58
C ASP A 119 12.43 -10.36 -9.33
N LEU A 120 12.73 -11.66 -9.24
CA LEU A 120 13.61 -12.23 -8.23
C LEU A 120 15.06 -12.22 -8.75
N ALA A 121 16.01 -11.87 -7.91
CA ALA A 121 17.43 -11.84 -8.25
C ALA A 121 18.32 -12.33 -7.10
N ASN A 122 19.41 -13.03 -7.45
CA ASN A 122 20.39 -13.50 -6.49
C ASN A 122 21.18 -12.34 -5.87
N LEU A 123 21.44 -12.41 -4.55
CA LEU A 123 22.49 -11.65 -3.88
C LEU A 123 23.75 -12.47 -3.67
N ASP A 124 23.59 -13.78 -3.43
CA ASP A 124 24.68 -14.72 -3.25
C ASP A 124 24.45 -15.94 -4.15
N THR A 125 25.17 -15.98 -5.26
CA THR A 125 25.09 -17.07 -6.26
C THR A 125 25.63 -18.42 -5.75
N ASN A 126 26.36 -18.42 -4.63
CA ASN A 126 26.78 -19.66 -3.99
C ASN A 126 25.66 -20.28 -3.16
N ARG A 127 24.68 -19.50 -2.72
CA ARG A 127 23.60 -19.97 -1.85
C ARG A 127 22.25 -19.98 -2.52
N THR A 128 22.02 -19.14 -3.55
CA THR A 128 20.75 -19.06 -4.27
C THR A 128 20.94 -19.11 -5.77
N ALA A 129 19.95 -19.65 -6.46
CA ALA A 129 19.83 -19.61 -7.91
C ALA A 129 18.43 -19.17 -8.30
N VAL A 130 18.30 -18.50 -9.43
CA VAL A 130 17.02 -18.04 -10.01
C VAL A 130 16.83 -18.71 -11.37
N ASN A 131 15.62 -19.19 -11.63
CA ASN A 131 15.25 -19.73 -12.91
C ASN A 131 13.78 -19.42 -13.26
N THR A 132 13.43 -19.55 -14.51
CA THR A 132 12.06 -19.40 -15.01
C THR A 132 11.56 -20.69 -15.59
N ALA A 133 10.27 -20.96 -15.46
CA ALA A 133 9.59 -22.09 -16.08
C ALA A 133 8.21 -21.71 -16.58
N LEU A 134 7.75 -22.40 -17.59
CA LEU A 134 6.34 -22.37 -17.99
C LEU A 134 5.52 -23.20 -17.00
N PHE A 135 4.40 -22.66 -16.56
CA PHE A 135 3.48 -23.31 -15.64
C PHE A 135 2.05 -23.27 -16.18
N GLY A 136 1.33 -24.37 -16.06
CA GLY A 136 -0.03 -24.52 -16.57
C GLY A 136 -0.14 -25.63 -17.64
N THR A 137 -1.31 -25.78 -18.22
CA THR A 137 -1.58 -26.73 -19.29
C THR A 137 -1.20 -26.17 -20.67
N ALA A 138 -0.85 -27.02 -21.62
CA ALA A 138 -0.53 -26.59 -22.97
C ALA A 138 -1.63 -25.69 -23.56
N GLY A 139 -1.26 -24.52 -24.07
CA GLY A 139 -2.18 -23.50 -24.58
C GLY A 139 -2.68 -22.46 -23.55
N ALA A 140 -2.43 -22.70 -22.24
CA ALA A 140 -2.79 -21.79 -21.16
C ALA A 140 -1.63 -21.66 -20.15
N GLN A 141 -0.40 -21.62 -20.64
CA GLN A 141 0.79 -21.55 -19.79
C GLN A 141 1.19 -20.10 -19.53
N VAL A 142 1.69 -19.86 -18.31
CA VAL A 142 2.29 -18.59 -17.87
C VAL A 142 3.76 -18.80 -17.53
N THR A 143 4.54 -17.74 -17.62
CA THR A 143 5.93 -17.77 -17.13
C THR A 143 5.95 -17.46 -15.64
N ARG A 144 6.54 -18.35 -14.84
CA ARG A 144 6.83 -18.13 -13.41
C ARG A 144 8.33 -18.08 -13.20
N GLN A 145 8.74 -17.31 -12.21
CA GLN A 145 10.12 -17.22 -11.78
C GLN A 145 10.26 -17.80 -10.37
N TYR A 146 11.33 -18.56 -10.17
CA TYR A 146 11.59 -19.24 -8.91
C TYR A 146 12.97 -18.87 -8.41
N ILE A 147 13.09 -18.63 -7.11
CA ILE A 147 14.37 -18.59 -6.42
C ILE A 147 14.45 -19.79 -5.48
N TYR A 148 15.61 -20.44 -5.47
CA TYR A 148 15.81 -21.65 -4.71
C TYR A 148 17.24 -21.75 -4.20
N HIS A 149 17.50 -22.66 -3.24
CA HIS A 149 18.83 -22.89 -2.73
C HIS A 149 19.77 -23.41 -3.83
N ALA A 150 20.95 -22.80 -3.95
CA ALA A 150 22.00 -23.32 -4.80
C ALA A 150 22.71 -24.49 -4.12
N LEU A 151 23.08 -25.48 -4.92
CA LEU A 151 23.78 -26.66 -4.45
C LEU A 151 25.28 -26.40 -4.38
N LEU A 152 25.79 -26.15 -3.19
CA LEU A 152 27.22 -26.41 -2.92
C LEU A 152 27.37 -27.92 -2.67
N SER A 153 27.69 -28.62 -3.75
CA SER A 153 28.30 -29.97 -3.76
C SER A 153 27.77 -31.05 -2.82
N LEU A 154 26.57 -31.28 -2.47
CA LEU A 154 26.10 -32.51 -1.76
C LEU A 154 24.66 -32.40 -1.19
N GLY A 155 23.73 -31.88 -1.99
CA GLY A 155 22.29 -31.97 -1.65
C GLY A 155 21.87 -31.11 -0.46
N GLY A 156 21.61 -29.87 -0.70
CA GLY A 156 21.14 -28.91 0.30
C GLY A 156 22.25 -28.03 0.88
N THR A 157 21.87 -26.95 1.49
CA THR A 157 22.79 -25.99 2.11
C THR A 157 22.98 -26.33 3.57
N ALA A 158 24.24 -26.32 4.04
CA ALA A 158 24.53 -26.45 5.46
C ALA A 158 23.90 -25.28 6.26
N PRO A 159 23.54 -25.49 7.53
CA PRO A 159 23.06 -24.43 8.37
C PRO A 159 24.11 -23.32 8.48
N ASN A 160 23.65 -22.07 8.34
CA ASN A 160 24.48 -20.89 8.61
C ASN A 160 24.14 -20.26 9.98
N LEU A 161 23.16 -20.80 10.66
CA LEU A 161 22.80 -20.54 12.04
C LEU A 161 22.57 -21.90 12.75
N ALA A 162 22.48 -21.90 14.06
CA ALA A 162 22.22 -23.14 14.80
C ALA A 162 20.83 -23.70 14.36
N GLU A 163 20.84 -24.93 13.80
CA GLU A 163 19.66 -25.68 13.35
C GLU A 163 18.74 -24.92 12.39
N ARG A 164 19.33 -23.96 11.63
CA ARG A 164 18.60 -23.06 10.73
C ARG A 164 19.50 -22.64 9.57
N SER A 165 18.94 -22.56 8.38
CA SER A 165 19.56 -21.90 7.23
C SER A 165 18.72 -20.73 6.74
N GLU A 166 19.38 -19.63 6.39
CA GLU A 166 18.79 -18.45 5.81
C GLU A 166 19.42 -18.13 4.45
N TRP A 167 18.59 -17.62 3.54
CA TRP A 167 18.99 -17.18 2.21
C TRP A 167 18.45 -15.80 1.96
N THR A 168 19.31 -14.92 1.47
CA THR A 168 18.98 -13.53 1.16
C THR A 168 18.97 -13.32 -0.35
N PHE A 169 17.98 -12.63 -0.87
CA PHE A 169 17.83 -12.34 -2.28
C PHE A 169 17.08 -11.01 -2.48
N LYS A 170 17.03 -10.55 -3.71
CA LYS A 170 16.30 -9.34 -4.11
C LYS A 170 14.99 -9.69 -4.78
N TRP A 171 14.01 -8.84 -4.55
CA TRP A 171 12.78 -8.80 -5.31
C TRP A 171 12.51 -7.38 -5.75
N THR A 172 12.42 -7.16 -7.07
CA THR A 172 11.98 -5.88 -7.64
C THR A 172 10.48 -5.99 -7.89
N ALA A 173 9.72 -5.11 -7.27
CA ALA A 173 8.27 -5.08 -7.44
C ALA A 173 7.90 -4.80 -8.91
N PRO A 174 6.73 -5.26 -9.39
CA PRO A 174 6.25 -4.93 -10.74
C PRO A 174 6.28 -3.42 -10.98
N ALA A 175 6.61 -3.01 -12.21
CA ALA A 175 6.67 -1.59 -12.57
C ALA A 175 5.31 -0.88 -12.47
N THR A 176 4.22 -1.63 -12.56
CA THR A 176 2.84 -1.16 -12.42
C THR A 176 2.18 -1.80 -11.21
N ARG A 177 1.06 -1.22 -10.78
CA ARG A 177 0.23 -1.76 -9.72
C ARG A 177 -0.57 -2.96 -10.24
N ILE A 178 -0.31 -4.14 -9.73
CA ILE A 178 -1.02 -5.38 -10.10
C ILE A 178 -1.86 -5.94 -8.92
N GLY A 179 -2.10 -5.14 -7.89
CA GLY A 179 -2.85 -5.55 -6.70
C GLY A 179 -2.02 -6.39 -5.74
N LYS A 180 -2.67 -7.29 -5.04
CA LYS A 180 -2.06 -8.16 -4.02
C LYS A 180 -1.15 -9.21 -4.68
N ILE A 181 0.05 -9.34 -4.15
CA ILE A 181 1.06 -10.33 -4.57
C ILE A 181 1.22 -11.36 -3.46
N GLY A 182 1.16 -12.65 -3.81
CA GLY A 182 1.45 -13.76 -2.91
C GLY A 182 2.88 -14.26 -3.11
N PHE A 183 3.62 -14.41 -2.00
CA PHE A 183 4.90 -15.08 -1.93
C PHE A 183 4.67 -16.46 -1.34
N TYR A 184 4.99 -17.51 -2.10
CA TYR A 184 4.77 -18.90 -1.74
C TYR A 184 6.12 -19.58 -1.60
N ALA A 185 6.40 -20.16 -0.45
CA ALA A 185 7.67 -20.83 -0.17
C ALA A 185 7.47 -22.21 0.40
N THR A 186 8.28 -23.16 -0.07
CA THR A 186 8.45 -24.48 0.54
C THR A 186 9.89 -24.62 1.01
N GLY A 187 10.07 -25.16 2.21
CA GLY A 187 11.35 -25.49 2.81
C GLY A 187 11.49 -26.98 3.07
N ASN A 188 12.69 -27.51 2.89
CA ASN A 188 13.07 -28.87 3.25
C ASN A 188 14.12 -28.82 4.37
N ALA A 189 13.85 -29.50 5.47
CA ALA A 189 14.85 -29.86 6.46
C ALA A 189 15.22 -31.34 6.26
N ALA A 190 16.44 -31.58 5.76
CA ALA A 190 16.89 -32.90 5.38
C ALA A 190 17.83 -33.49 6.46
N ASN A 191 17.60 -34.76 6.79
CA ASN A 191 18.39 -35.49 7.80
C ASN A 191 19.82 -35.88 7.35
N ALA A 192 20.22 -35.45 6.15
CA ALA A 192 21.50 -35.74 5.51
C ALA A 192 21.75 -37.22 5.20
N ALA A 193 20.77 -38.11 5.39
CA ALA A 193 20.87 -39.48 4.94
C ALA A 193 20.82 -39.59 3.40
N ALA A 194 21.27 -40.72 2.88
CA ALA A 194 21.15 -40.97 1.44
C ALA A 194 19.66 -41.20 1.07
N GLY A 195 19.18 -40.46 0.03
CA GLY A 195 17.82 -40.57 -0.42
C GLY A 195 16.92 -39.41 0.05
N ASN A 196 15.64 -39.61 -0.02
CA ASN A 196 14.60 -38.61 0.28
C ASN A 196 13.73 -39.01 1.49
N GLN A 197 14.24 -39.93 2.33
CA GLN A 197 13.52 -40.44 3.49
C GLN A 197 13.99 -39.73 4.77
N GLY A 198 13.05 -39.49 5.69
CA GLY A 198 13.32 -38.87 6.99
C GLY A 198 13.43 -37.33 6.97
N ASP A 199 13.03 -36.70 5.86
CA ASP A 199 13.05 -35.24 5.69
C ASP A 199 11.68 -34.65 6.04
N TYR A 200 11.70 -33.46 6.66
CA TYR A 200 10.50 -32.68 6.94
C TYR A 200 10.32 -31.55 5.91
N ILE A 201 9.10 -31.43 5.42
CA ILE A 201 8.73 -30.39 4.46
C ILE A 201 7.79 -29.38 5.11
N TYR A 202 8.10 -28.11 4.93
CA TYR A 202 7.34 -26.97 5.43
C TYR A 202 6.91 -26.07 4.28
N SER A 203 5.74 -25.46 4.39
CA SER A 203 5.30 -24.40 3.46
C SER A 203 4.76 -23.19 4.20
N THR A 204 4.90 -22.03 3.60
CA THR A 204 4.37 -20.77 4.11
C THR A 204 3.90 -19.87 2.97
N VAL A 205 3.06 -18.91 3.30
CA VAL A 205 2.63 -17.85 2.40
C VAL A 205 2.70 -16.51 3.09
N ALA A 206 3.18 -15.49 2.38
CA ALA A 206 3.10 -14.10 2.79
C ALA A 206 2.55 -13.27 1.64
N THR A 207 2.00 -12.10 1.93
CA THR A 207 1.38 -11.25 0.91
C THR A 207 1.78 -9.79 1.09
N VAL A 208 1.89 -9.08 -0.05
CA VAL A 208 2.09 -7.64 -0.10
C VAL A 208 1.04 -6.99 -0.99
N THR A 209 0.72 -5.73 -0.72
CA THR A 209 -0.21 -4.92 -1.53
C THR A 209 0.48 -3.62 -1.96
N PRO A 210 0.03 -2.95 -3.05
CA PRO A 210 0.59 -1.65 -3.42
C PRO A 210 0.47 -0.64 -2.29
N SER A 211 1.51 0.16 -2.08
CA SER A 211 1.52 1.19 -1.04
C SER A 211 0.78 2.45 -1.49
N VAL A 212 0.25 3.19 -0.50
CA VAL A 212 -0.40 4.49 -0.66
C VAL A 212 0.18 5.45 0.37
N ALA A 213 0.59 6.64 -0.06
CA ALA A 213 0.90 7.75 0.82
C ALA A 213 -0.39 8.53 1.12
N THR A 214 -0.73 8.70 2.41
CA THR A 214 -1.91 9.45 2.83
C THR A 214 -1.46 10.65 3.67
N LEU A 215 -1.84 11.84 3.25
CA LEU A 215 -1.41 13.11 3.81
C LEU A 215 -2.62 13.98 4.13
N SER A 216 -2.44 15.00 4.97
CA SER A 216 -3.47 16.05 5.13
C SER A 216 -3.70 16.77 3.80
N GLY A 217 -4.95 16.96 3.41
CA GLY A 217 -5.33 17.70 2.20
C GLY A 217 -5.06 19.20 2.28
N ALA A 218 -4.63 19.70 3.45
CA ALA A 218 -4.32 21.12 3.64
C ALA A 218 -2.83 21.43 3.59
N ASP A 219 -1.97 20.62 4.25
CA ASP A 219 -0.54 20.91 4.39
C ASP A 219 0.39 19.99 3.61
N TYR A 220 -0.14 18.83 3.16
CA TYR A 220 0.59 17.80 2.41
C TYR A 220 1.88 17.32 3.10
N ASN A 221 1.98 17.48 4.43
CA ASN A 221 3.13 17.04 5.19
C ASN A 221 3.05 15.53 5.51
N PRO A 222 4.01 14.71 5.07
CA PRO A 222 3.96 13.26 5.27
C PRO A 222 4.24 12.82 6.72
N THR A 223 4.68 13.72 7.59
CA THR A 223 5.04 13.40 8.97
C THR A 223 3.98 13.81 9.99
N THR A 224 2.98 14.60 9.59
CA THR A 224 1.90 15.03 10.48
C THR A 224 0.79 13.99 10.55
N PRO A 225 0.24 13.73 11.75
CA PRO A 225 -0.99 12.94 11.89
C PRO A 225 -2.16 13.58 11.15
N LEU A 226 -3.24 12.81 10.91
CA LEU A 226 -4.50 13.34 10.43
C LEU A 226 -5.53 13.35 11.55
N ALA A 227 -6.38 14.37 11.56
CA ALA A 227 -7.45 14.44 12.55
C ALA A 227 -8.72 13.73 12.07
N VAL A 228 -9.51 13.25 13.04
CA VAL A 228 -10.85 12.72 12.75
C VAL A 228 -11.73 13.78 12.11
N GLY A 229 -12.44 13.46 11.03
CA GLY A 229 -13.29 14.38 10.28
C GLY A 229 -12.53 15.33 9.34
N SER A 230 -11.19 15.28 9.28
CA SER A 230 -10.38 16.09 8.37
C SER A 230 -10.39 15.57 6.93
N ILE A 231 -9.97 16.41 5.98
CA ILE A 231 -9.75 16.01 4.59
C ILE A 231 -8.36 15.42 4.45
N ALA A 232 -8.31 14.21 3.89
CA ALA A 232 -7.09 13.49 3.55
C ALA A 232 -6.94 13.37 2.04
N SER A 233 -5.71 13.45 1.56
CA SER A 233 -5.31 13.15 0.18
C SER A 233 -4.43 11.91 0.15
N ALA A 234 -4.85 10.89 -0.60
CA ALA A 234 -4.08 9.67 -0.82
C ALA A 234 -3.43 9.71 -2.21
N PHE A 235 -2.14 9.38 -2.27
CA PHE A 235 -1.33 9.35 -3.50
C PHE A 235 -0.79 7.95 -3.75
N GLY A 236 -0.88 7.51 -5.00
CA GLY A 236 -0.41 6.19 -5.41
C GLY A 236 -0.52 6.01 -6.92
N VAL A 237 -0.45 4.75 -7.38
CA VAL A 237 -0.56 4.41 -8.79
C VAL A 237 -1.86 3.63 -9.01
N GLU A 238 -2.65 4.01 -10.02
CA GLU A 238 -3.90 3.34 -10.42
C GLU A 238 -4.91 3.17 -9.26
N LEU A 239 -5.00 4.17 -8.38
CA LEU A 239 -5.91 4.14 -7.23
C LEU A 239 -7.39 4.08 -7.66
N ALA A 240 -7.72 4.69 -8.79
CA ALA A 240 -9.02 4.60 -9.44
C ALA A 240 -8.84 4.35 -10.94
N THR A 241 -9.86 3.76 -11.59
CA THR A 241 -9.87 3.50 -13.04
C THR A 241 -10.51 4.63 -13.84
N VAL A 242 -11.20 5.55 -13.15
CA VAL A 242 -11.86 6.73 -13.74
C VAL A 242 -11.58 7.96 -12.88
N VAL A 243 -11.73 9.14 -13.47
CA VAL A 243 -11.74 10.39 -12.73
C VAL A 243 -13.20 10.73 -12.39
N ALA A 244 -13.49 10.97 -11.12
CA ALA A 244 -14.81 11.38 -10.67
C ALA A 244 -14.71 12.33 -9.47
N THR A 245 -15.65 13.28 -9.40
CA THR A 245 -15.84 14.21 -8.29
C THR A 245 -17.19 13.92 -7.65
N ALA A 246 -17.25 13.98 -6.33
CA ALA A 246 -18.48 13.72 -5.59
C ALA A 246 -19.49 14.84 -5.78
N THR A 247 -20.74 14.44 -5.82
CA THR A 247 -21.91 15.30 -5.61
C THR A 247 -22.59 14.89 -4.31
N ASP A 248 -23.46 15.74 -3.78
CA ASP A 248 -24.29 15.38 -2.62
C ASP A 248 -25.15 14.17 -2.95
N THR A 249 -25.05 13.11 -2.12
CA THR A 249 -25.81 11.87 -2.34
C THR A 249 -27.23 11.90 -1.79
N ASP A 250 -27.52 12.83 -0.88
CA ASP A 250 -28.88 13.03 -0.35
C ASP A 250 -29.14 14.50 0.03
N PRO A 251 -29.63 15.32 -0.92
CA PRO A 251 -29.91 16.74 -0.68
C PRO A 251 -31.05 17.00 0.32
N ASN A 252 -31.80 15.96 0.74
CA ASN A 252 -32.85 16.10 1.75
C ASN A 252 -32.30 16.03 3.18
N ILE A 253 -31.06 15.56 3.38
CA ILE A 253 -30.39 15.57 4.67
C ILE A 253 -29.59 16.88 4.78
N PRO A 254 -29.76 17.67 5.85
CA PRO A 254 -28.94 18.87 6.05
C PRO A 254 -27.43 18.56 6.04
N GLY A 255 -26.67 19.31 5.24
CA GLY A 255 -25.25 19.10 4.99
C GLY A 255 -24.99 18.12 3.85
N VAL A 256 -23.87 18.30 3.16
CA VAL A 256 -23.46 17.46 2.02
C VAL A 256 -23.18 16.04 2.48
N GLN A 257 -23.83 15.08 1.87
CA GLN A 257 -23.60 13.65 2.11
C GLN A 257 -22.59 13.11 1.07
N LEU A 258 -21.39 12.74 1.50
CA LEU A 258 -20.38 12.19 0.62
C LEU A 258 -20.64 10.71 0.30
N PRO A 259 -20.45 10.28 -0.97
CA PRO A 259 -20.52 8.87 -1.32
C PRO A 259 -19.35 8.10 -0.69
N THR A 260 -19.61 6.88 -0.24
CA THR A 260 -18.55 5.95 0.22
C THR A 260 -17.98 5.11 -0.92
N THR A 261 -18.57 5.21 -2.11
CA THR A 261 -18.06 4.65 -3.36
C THR A 261 -18.23 5.68 -4.46
N LEU A 262 -17.15 5.99 -5.18
CA LEU A 262 -17.12 7.00 -6.24
C LEU A 262 -16.36 6.44 -7.45
N GLY A 263 -16.99 6.41 -8.62
CA GLY A 263 -16.41 5.80 -9.83
C GLY A 263 -15.99 4.35 -9.62
N GLY A 264 -16.73 3.59 -8.78
CA GLY A 264 -16.40 2.21 -8.41
C GLY A 264 -15.22 2.06 -7.42
N THR A 265 -14.62 3.17 -6.96
CA THR A 265 -13.54 3.17 -5.98
C THR A 265 -14.10 3.42 -4.58
N SER A 266 -13.59 2.69 -3.58
CA SER A 266 -13.94 2.83 -2.17
C SER A 266 -12.70 2.95 -1.29
N VAL A 267 -12.85 3.64 -0.16
CA VAL A 267 -11.81 3.79 0.86
C VAL A 267 -12.36 3.35 2.20
N LYS A 268 -11.60 2.53 2.93
CA LYS A 268 -11.87 2.19 4.33
C LYS A 268 -10.68 2.60 5.20
N VAL A 269 -10.97 3.09 6.37
CA VAL A 269 -9.97 3.35 7.42
C VAL A 269 -10.16 2.33 8.53
N ARG A 270 -9.11 1.52 8.79
CA ARG A 270 -9.05 0.60 9.93
C ARG A 270 -8.20 1.25 11.03
N ASP A 271 -8.83 1.58 12.13
CA ASP A 271 -8.19 2.29 13.24
C ASP A 271 -7.34 1.40 14.15
N SER A 272 -6.70 2.00 15.16
CA SER A 272 -5.83 1.33 16.12
C SER A 272 -6.53 0.26 16.96
N LEU A 273 -7.86 0.28 17.02
CA LEU A 273 -8.69 -0.73 17.70
C LEU A 273 -9.17 -1.83 16.75
N GLY A 274 -8.73 -1.80 15.47
CA GLY A 274 -9.13 -2.75 14.43
C GLY A 274 -10.50 -2.48 13.80
N THR A 275 -11.17 -1.39 14.14
CA THR A 275 -12.49 -1.07 13.57
C THR A 275 -12.34 -0.46 12.18
N GLU A 276 -13.00 -1.05 11.19
CA GLU A 276 -13.06 -0.54 9.82
C GLU A 276 -14.27 0.37 9.62
N ARG A 277 -14.04 1.54 9.02
CA ARG A 277 -15.09 2.50 8.66
C ARG A 277 -14.95 2.93 7.21
N PRO A 278 -16.02 2.96 6.40
CA PRO A 278 -15.99 3.55 5.08
C PRO A 278 -15.75 5.05 5.18
N ALA A 279 -14.94 5.59 4.26
CA ALA A 279 -14.66 7.01 4.15
C ALA A 279 -15.54 7.65 3.10
N GLY A 280 -16.04 8.86 3.36
CA GLY A 280 -16.70 9.68 2.37
C GLY A 280 -15.69 10.25 1.37
N LEU A 281 -15.97 10.13 0.08
CA LEU A 281 -15.07 10.49 -1.01
C LEU A 281 -15.44 11.83 -1.61
N PHE A 282 -14.44 12.70 -1.84
CA PHE A 282 -14.59 13.97 -2.57
C PHE A 282 -14.19 13.83 -4.04
N TYR A 283 -13.09 13.11 -4.29
CA TYR A 283 -12.46 13.00 -5.60
C TYR A 283 -11.70 11.70 -5.72
N VAL A 284 -11.75 11.11 -6.91
CA VAL A 284 -10.98 9.91 -7.26
C VAL A 284 -10.34 10.06 -8.63
N SER A 285 -9.09 9.63 -8.74
CA SER A 285 -8.33 9.52 -9.99
C SER A 285 -7.27 8.44 -9.86
N GLY A 286 -6.60 8.10 -10.95
CA GLY A 286 -5.50 7.13 -10.93
C GLY A 286 -4.39 7.48 -9.93
N PRO A 287 -3.85 8.71 -9.92
CA PRO A 287 -2.76 9.09 -9.00
C PRO A 287 -3.23 9.61 -7.63
N GLN A 288 -4.48 10.04 -7.46
CA GLN A 288 -4.93 10.75 -6.25
C GLN A 288 -6.37 10.45 -5.88
N LEU A 289 -6.63 10.32 -4.59
CA LEU A 289 -7.96 10.34 -3.98
C LEU A 289 -8.01 11.42 -2.91
N ASN A 290 -9.17 12.10 -2.77
CA ASN A 290 -9.47 12.95 -1.62
C ASN A 290 -10.67 12.38 -0.87
N PHE A 291 -10.53 12.21 0.43
CA PHE A 291 -11.56 11.60 1.26
C PHE A 291 -11.58 12.21 2.67
N GLN A 292 -12.68 12.03 3.38
CA GLN A 292 -12.79 12.43 4.78
C GLN A 292 -12.35 11.29 5.70
N ILE A 293 -11.51 11.58 6.69
CA ILE A 293 -11.25 10.63 7.79
C ILE A 293 -12.57 10.39 8.53
N PRO A 294 -13.06 9.14 8.62
CA PRO A 294 -14.38 8.87 9.17
C PRO A 294 -14.51 9.31 10.63
N ASN A 295 -15.69 9.81 11.00
CA ASN A 295 -16.01 10.12 12.38
C ASN A 295 -15.94 8.85 13.25
N GLY A 296 -15.48 8.99 14.49
CA GLY A 296 -15.33 7.87 15.42
C GLY A 296 -14.10 6.98 15.15
N THR A 297 -13.18 7.36 14.25
CA THR A 297 -11.89 6.69 14.09
C THR A 297 -11.05 6.90 15.35
N ALA A 298 -10.54 5.81 15.95
CA ALA A 298 -9.72 5.88 17.15
C ALA A 298 -8.33 6.47 16.85
N ASN A 299 -7.78 7.22 17.82
CA ASN A 299 -6.43 7.78 17.74
C ASN A 299 -5.36 6.67 17.70
N GLY A 300 -4.23 6.95 17.06
CA GLY A 300 -3.10 6.01 16.91
C GLY A 300 -2.89 5.58 15.48
N ASN A 301 -2.15 4.48 15.31
CA ASN A 301 -1.85 3.95 13.97
C ASN A 301 -3.12 3.41 13.30
N ALA A 302 -3.28 3.72 12.03
CA ALA A 302 -4.41 3.28 11.20
C ALA A 302 -3.93 2.85 9.82
N ASP A 303 -4.71 1.97 9.19
CA ASP A 303 -4.53 1.57 7.79
C ASP A 303 -5.60 2.24 6.92
N VAL A 304 -5.18 2.77 5.78
CA VAL A 304 -6.08 3.21 4.70
C VAL A 304 -6.08 2.13 3.64
N MET A 305 -7.23 1.54 3.41
CA MET A 305 -7.44 0.49 2.41
C MET A 305 -8.27 1.05 1.26
N ILE A 306 -7.69 1.09 0.07
CA ILE A 306 -8.35 1.57 -1.15
C ILE A 306 -8.60 0.38 -2.05
N THR A 307 -9.82 0.28 -2.58
CA THR A 307 -10.19 -0.73 -3.59
C THR A 307 -10.77 0.00 -4.78
N ASN A 308 -10.22 -0.19 -5.98
CA ASN A 308 -10.74 0.40 -7.21
C ASN A 308 -11.80 -0.49 -7.87
N SER A 309 -12.44 -0.01 -8.95
CA SER A 309 -13.49 -0.76 -9.65
C SER A 309 -13.01 -2.07 -10.30
N ALA A 310 -11.72 -2.26 -10.52
CA ALA A 310 -11.14 -3.53 -10.97
C ALA A 310 -10.89 -4.52 -9.82
N GLY A 311 -11.28 -4.17 -8.57
CA GLY A 311 -11.05 -4.99 -7.38
C GLY A 311 -9.61 -4.97 -6.87
N LEU A 312 -8.73 -4.12 -7.44
CA LEU A 312 -7.33 -4.03 -7.01
C LEU A 312 -7.22 -3.22 -5.73
N GLY A 313 -6.64 -3.84 -4.71
CA GLY A 313 -6.42 -3.24 -3.39
C GLY A 313 -5.09 -2.48 -3.29
N SER A 314 -5.06 -1.40 -2.51
CA SER A 314 -3.86 -0.70 -2.03
C SER A 314 -3.98 -0.42 -0.55
N ILE A 315 -2.85 -0.35 0.14
CA ILE A 315 -2.83 -0.07 1.58
C ILE A 315 -1.81 1.03 1.88
N GLY A 316 -2.21 1.96 2.76
CA GLY A 316 -1.34 2.98 3.34
C GLY A 316 -1.42 2.97 4.85
N LYS A 317 -0.40 3.50 5.51
CA LYS A 317 -0.38 3.69 6.97
C LYS A 317 -0.38 5.18 7.28
N LEU A 318 -1.09 5.54 8.33
CA LEU A 318 -1.11 6.90 8.86
C LEU A 318 -1.28 6.88 10.37
N THR A 319 -1.10 8.03 11.01
CA THR A 319 -1.41 8.21 12.42
C THR A 319 -2.64 9.11 12.54
N ILE A 320 -3.62 8.70 13.34
CA ILE A 320 -4.81 9.50 13.67
C ILE A 320 -4.58 10.22 15.00
N ALA A 321 -4.90 11.50 15.02
CA ALA A 321 -4.92 12.33 16.23
C ALA A 321 -6.31 12.95 16.44
N GLN A 322 -6.61 13.34 17.68
CA GLN A 322 -7.85 14.06 18.01
C GLN A 322 -7.92 15.39 17.25
N VAL A 323 -6.79 16.11 17.24
CA VAL A 323 -6.62 17.42 16.61
C VAL A 323 -5.30 17.43 15.85
N GLN A 324 -5.31 17.94 14.64
CA GLN A 324 -4.13 18.28 13.86
C GLN A 324 -4.55 19.33 12.83
N PRO A 325 -4.33 20.63 13.14
CA PRO A 325 -4.78 21.69 12.26
C PRO A 325 -3.95 21.76 10.97
N GLY A 326 -4.59 22.07 9.86
CA GLY A 326 -3.99 22.43 8.60
C GLY A 326 -4.78 23.58 7.96
N VAL A 327 -4.10 24.61 7.46
CA VAL A 327 -4.70 25.74 6.74
C VAL A 327 -4.65 25.43 5.24
N PHE A 328 -5.78 25.48 4.56
CA PHE A 328 -5.82 25.34 3.10
C PHE A 328 -5.16 26.54 2.41
N THR A 329 -4.42 26.26 1.34
CA THR A 329 -3.74 27.28 0.53
C THR A 329 -4.26 27.31 -0.91
N VAL A 330 -4.21 28.47 -1.55
CA VAL A 330 -4.72 28.63 -2.92
C VAL A 330 -3.94 27.82 -3.95
N THR A 331 -2.67 27.50 -3.67
CA THR A 331 -1.77 26.66 -4.50
C THR A 331 -1.94 25.18 -4.21
N SER A 332 -2.71 24.81 -3.18
CA SER A 332 -2.91 23.41 -2.71
C SER A 332 -1.58 22.68 -2.43
N ASP A 333 -0.58 23.40 -1.91
CA ASP A 333 0.73 22.84 -1.52
C ASP A 333 1.08 23.07 -0.04
N GLY A 334 0.14 23.64 0.72
CA GLY A 334 0.29 23.95 2.13
C GLY A 334 1.16 25.19 2.41
N LYS A 335 1.48 26.00 1.41
CA LYS A 335 2.40 27.16 1.54
C LYS A 335 1.79 28.43 0.96
N GLY A 336 2.33 29.58 1.38
CA GLY A 336 1.99 30.89 0.82
C GLY A 336 0.59 31.38 1.23
N LEU A 337 -0.23 31.75 0.27
CA LEU A 337 -1.54 32.39 0.51
C LEU A 337 -2.57 31.40 1.05
N PRO A 338 -3.22 31.67 2.20
CA PRO A 338 -4.30 30.86 2.70
C PRO A 338 -5.58 31.03 1.85
N ILE A 339 -6.39 29.98 1.78
CA ILE A 339 -7.82 30.14 1.46
C ILE A 339 -8.44 30.78 2.69
N ALA A 340 -8.75 32.07 2.59
CA ALA A 340 -9.29 32.86 3.69
C ALA A 340 -10.18 33.98 3.15
N GLN A 341 -11.04 34.51 4.01
CA GLN A 341 -11.83 35.71 3.77
C GLN A 341 -11.61 36.72 4.89
N LEU A 342 -11.76 37.99 4.56
CA LEU A 342 -11.80 39.07 5.53
C LEU A 342 -13.28 39.45 5.75
N GLN A 343 -13.74 39.33 6.98
CA GLN A 343 -15.03 39.93 7.38
C GLN A 343 -14.75 41.29 8.00
N ARG A 344 -15.33 42.32 7.40
CA ARG A 344 -15.31 43.70 7.89
C ARG A 344 -16.64 44.03 8.55
N VAL A 345 -16.60 44.54 9.77
CA VAL A 345 -17.77 45.02 10.51
C VAL A 345 -17.58 46.51 10.82
N ASN A 346 -18.54 47.34 10.41
CA ASN A 346 -18.58 48.77 10.74
C ASN A 346 -20.01 49.13 11.15
N GLY A 347 -20.22 49.34 12.45
CA GLY A 347 -21.58 49.47 13.03
C GLY A 347 -22.41 48.22 12.74
N THR A 348 -23.51 48.37 12.01
CA THR A 348 -24.38 47.26 11.58
C THR A 348 -24.04 46.69 10.21
N THR A 349 -23.07 47.29 9.51
CA THR A 349 -22.67 46.83 8.18
C THR A 349 -21.65 45.73 8.27
N VAL A 350 -21.93 44.60 7.63
CA VAL A 350 -21.00 43.47 7.52
C VAL A 350 -20.71 43.20 6.04
N THR A 351 -19.45 43.17 5.67
CA THR A 351 -19.01 42.83 4.32
C THR A 351 -17.94 41.75 4.37
N PHE A 352 -17.86 40.97 3.29
CA PHE A 352 -16.83 39.95 3.11
C PHE A 352 -15.91 40.35 1.94
N GLU A 353 -14.63 40.25 2.12
CA GLU A 353 -13.62 40.64 1.15
C GLU A 353 -12.65 39.46 0.95
N ASP A 354 -12.20 39.23 -0.27
CA ASP A 354 -11.21 38.19 -0.55
C ASP A 354 -9.81 38.66 -0.10
N THR A 355 -9.02 37.75 0.42
CA THR A 355 -7.60 37.98 0.83
C THR A 355 -6.62 37.66 -0.29
N PHE A 356 -7.10 37.15 -1.42
CA PHE A 356 -6.29 36.80 -2.60
C PHE A 356 -7.11 37.02 -3.87
N VAL A 357 -6.41 37.14 -5.00
CA VAL A 357 -7.00 37.29 -6.34
C VAL A 357 -6.21 36.45 -7.35
N SER A 358 -6.93 35.87 -8.32
CA SER A 358 -6.29 35.20 -9.45
C SER A 358 -5.64 36.23 -10.38
N THR A 359 -4.38 36.03 -10.75
CA THR A 359 -3.63 36.88 -11.71
C THR A 359 -3.36 36.17 -13.03
N GLY A 360 -3.80 34.92 -13.18
CA GLY A 360 -3.67 34.10 -14.39
C GLY A 360 -3.94 32.62 -14.10
N THR A 361 -3.62 31.75 -15.03
CA THR A 361 -3.81 30.30 -14.85
C THR A 361 -2.88 29.80 -13.73
N ASN A 362 -3.48 29.33 -12.64
CA ASN A 362 -2.78 28.82 -11.44
C ASN A 362 -1.79 29.82 -10.81
N THR A 363 -2.02 31.14 -10.99
CA THR A 363 -1.25 32.20 -10.36
C THR A 363 -2.14 33.09 -9.51
N TRP A 364 -1.64 33.48 -8.33
CA TRP A 364 -2.39 34.16 -7.31
C TRP A 364 -1.57 35.30 -6.67
N ALA A 365 -2.23 36.37 -6.32
CA ALA A 365 -1.64 37.47 -5.57
C ALA A 365 -2.44 37.74 -4.29
N SER A 366 -1.76 38.20 -3.26
CA SER A 366 -2.38 38.68 -2.03
C SER A 366 -3.15 39.98 -2.29
N VAL A 367 -4.36 40.08 -1.75
CA VAL A 367 -5.09 41.34 -1.62
C VAL A 367 -4.74 41.95 -0.27
N PRO A 368 -4.10 43.14 -0.24
CA PRO A 368 -3.70 43.75 1.01
C PRO A 368 -4.88 44.10 1.91
N ILE A 369 -4.81 43.68 3.16
CA ILE A 369 -5.80 43.97 4.19
C ILE A 369 -5.54 45.39 4.71
N GLU A 370 -6.58 46.24 4.70
CA GLU A 370 -6.49 47.62 5.22
C GLU A 370 -7.74 47.97 6.06
N TRP A 371 -7.56 48.84 7.05
CA TRP A 371 -8.66 49.48 7.79
C TRP A 371 -9.10 50.74 7.03
N LYS A 372 -10.23 50.67 6.35
CA LYS A 372 -10.80 51.75 5.51
C LYS A 372 -11.44 52.87 6.32
N ALA A 373 -11.91 52.57 7.54
CA ALA A 373 -12.55 53.52 8.43
C ALA A 373 -12.13 53.30 9.90
N ALA A 374 -12.29 54.33 10.72
CA ALA A 374 -11.93 54.32 12.15
C ALA A 374 -12.76 53.24 12.92
N GLY A 375 -14.03 53.06 12.53
CA GLY A 375 -14.96 52.11 13.16
C GLY A 375 -14.80 50.66 12.71
N ASP A 376 -13.89 50.35 11.76
CA ASP A 376 -13.75 48.98 11.23
C ASP A 376 -13.20 47.99 12.30
N SER A 377 -13.90 46.88 12.46
CA SER A 377 -13.40 45.66 13.08
C SER A 377 -13.20 44.62 11.99
N LEU A 378 -11.98 44.08 11.88
CA LEU A 378 -11.60 43.13 10.83
C LEU A 378 -11.40 41.73 11.43
N TYR A 379 -12.04 40.73 10.84
CA TYR A 379 -11.93 39.34 11.25
C TYR A 379 -11.33 38.53 10.07
N LEU A 380 -10.25 37.83 10.32
CA LEU A 380 -9.65 36.89 9.39
C LEU A 380 -10.39 35.54 9.57
N LEU A 381 -11.05 35.07 8.52
CA LEU A 381 -11.73 33.79 8.46
C LEU A 381 -10.82 32.82 7.73
N LEU A 382 -10.14 31.94 8.46
CA LEU A 382 -9.26 30.90 7.89
C LEU A 382 -10.08 29.64 7.62
N TYR A 383 -9.99 29.11 6.41
CA TYR A 383 -10.51 27.78 6.08
C TYR A 383 -9.44 26.75 6.32
N THR A 384 -9.77 25.77 7.17
CA THR A 384 -8.83 24.83 7.79
C THR A 384 -9.42 23.44 7.77
N THR A 385 -8.65 22.45 8.22
CA THR A 385 -9.14 21.10 8.54
C THR A 385 -8.48 20.61 9.82
N GLY A 386 -9.12 19.66 10.52
CA GLY A 386 -8.55 19.05 11.72
C GLY A 386 -8.62 19.88 12.98
N VAL A 387 -9.50 20.89 13.05
CA VAL A 387 -9.70 21.81 14.18
C VAL A 387 -10.95 21.48 15.01
N ARG A 388 -12.01 20.95 14.38
CA ARG A 388 -13.34 20.79 14.98
C ARG A 388 -13.39 20.03 16.29
N ASN A 389 -12.46 19.10 16.51
CA ASN A 389 -12.39 18.25 17.70
C ASN A 389 -11.50 18.84 18.81
N ARG A 390 -11.23 20.15 18.77
CA ARG A 390 -10.48 20.86 19.80
C ARG A 390 -11.08 20.66 21.21
N SER A 391 -10.25 20.68 22.21
CA SER A 391 -10.69 20.51 23.61
C SER A 391 -11.49 21.71 24.11
N ALA A 392 -11.06 22.94 23.76
CA ALA A 392 -11.75 24.19 24.10
C ALA A 392 -11.45 25.29 23.09
N LEU A 393 -12.33 26.28 22.94
CA LEU A 393 -12.11 27.45 22.08
C LEU A 393 -10.90 28.28 22.57
N SER A 394 -10.70 28.38 23.88
CA SER A 394 -9.55 29.08 24.50
C SER A 394 -8.19 28.49 24.12
N ASN A 395 -8.15 27.25 23.63
CA ASN A 395 -6.93 26.59 23.17
C ASN A 395 -6.67 26.78 21.66
N VAL A 396 -7.40 27.70 21.04
CA VAL A 396 -7.22 28.05 19.62
C VAL A 396 -6.75 29.50 19.51
N SER A 397 -5.62 29.71 18.87
CA SER A 397 -5.06 31.05 18.65
C SER A 397 -4.25 31.12 17.35
N ALA A 398 -4.05 32.32 16.84
CA ALA A 398 -3.15 32.57 15.71
C ALA A 398 -2.09 33.60 16.09
N THR A 399 -0.82 33.32 15.76
CA THR A 399 0.27 34.30 15.80
C THR A 399 0.42 34.90 14.42
N ILE A 400 0.34 36.24 14.33
CA ILE A 400 0.41 36.97 13.06
C ILE A 400 1.62 37.93 13.12
N GLY A 401 2.52 37.81 12.14
CA GLY A 401 3.72 38.66 12.04
C GLY A 401 4.66 38.58 13.23
N GLY A 402 4.72 37.44 13.91
CA GLY A 402 5.53 37.21 15.11
C GLY A 402 5.05 37.97 16.35
N GLY A 403 3.82 38.51 16.34
CA GLY A 403 3.21 39.19 17.48
C GLY A 403 2.69 38.26 18.56
N THR A 404 1.98 38.80 19.53
CA THR A 404 1.26 38.01 20.57
C THR A 404 0.18 37.16 19.94
N ALA A 405 0.00 35.97 20.45
CA ALA A 405 -1.05 35.05 20.01
C ALA A 405 -2.45 35.68 20.21
N LEU A 406 -3.22 35.74 19.14
CA LEU A 406 -4.58 36.27 19.09
C LEU A 406 -5.55 35.10 19.31
N PRO A 407 -6.48 35.16 20.28
CA PRO A 407 -7.43 34.10 20.51
C PRO A 407 -8.43 33.99 19.35
N ALA A 408 -8.83 32.78 19.05
CA ALA A 408 -9.94 32.56 18.12
C ALA A 408 -11.26 32.91 18.77
N LEU A 409 -12.12 33.59 18.03
CA LEU A 409 -13.51 33.87 18.42
C LEU A 409 -14.48 32.80 17.95
N TYR A 410 -14.08 32.03 16.96
CA TYR A 410 -14.77 30.87 16.43
C TYR A 410 -13.74 29.85 15.91
N ALA A 411 -13.99 28.57 16.16
CA ALA A 411 -13.18 27.50 15.61
C ALA A 411 -13.99 26.21 15.61
N SER A 412 -14.62 25.82 14.51
CA SER A 412 -15.48 24.64 14.41
C SER A 412 -15.63 24.17 12.96
N ALA A 413 -16.35 23.07 12.76
CA ALA A 413 -16.74 22.62 11.43
C ALA A 413 -17.42 23.74 10.67
N HIS A 414 -17.08 23.90 9.38
CA HIS A 414 -17.79 24.79 8.48
C HIS A 414 -19.19 24.25 8.25
N PHE A 415 -20.20 25.12 8.27
CA PHE A 415 -21.61 24.68 8.21
C PHE A 415 -22.02 24.16 6.83
N THR A 416 -21.30 24.51 5.76
CA THR A 416 -21.60 24.10 4.37
C THR A 416 -20.62 23.05 3.85
N TYR A 417 -19.31 23.21 4.11
CA TYR A 417 -18.28 22.41 3.47
C TYR A 417 -17.82 21.26 4.38
N VAL A 418 -18.14 20.03 3.96
CA VAL A 418 -17.73 18.82 4.69
C VAL A 418 -16.20 18.73 4.78
N GLY A 419 -15.68 18.33 5.93
CA GLY A 419 -14.23 18.19 6.16
C GLY A 419 -13.49 19.50 6.36
N VAL A 420 -14.11 20.65 6.01
CA VAL A 420 -13.55 21.99 6.24
C VAL A 420 -13.94 22.48 7.61
N ASP A 421 -12.99 23.09 8.31
CA ASP A 421 -13.19 23.84 9.55
C ASP A 421 -12.98 25.32 9.30
N GLN A 422 -13.60 26.18 10.09
CA GLN A 422 -13.44 27.63 10.04
C GLN A 422 -12.87 28.13 11.36
N VAL A 423 -11.90 29.04 11.28
CA VAL A 423 -11.33 29.73 12.44
C VAL A 423 -11.39 31.24 12.20
N ASN A 424 -12.03 31.98 13.13
CA ASN A 424 -12.16 33.44 13.03
C ASN A 424 -11.27 34.13 14.06
N ILE A 425 -10.40 35.01 13.57
CA ILE A 425 -9.45 35.79 14.40
C ILE A 425 -9.74 37.29 14.24
N LEU A 426 -9.96 38.01 15.33
CA LEU A 426 -10.02 39.47 15.30
C LEU A 426 -8.62 40.06 15.10
N LEU A 427 -8.46 40.86 14.05
CA LEU A 427 -7.18 41.49 13.69
C LEU A 427 -7.01 42.82 14.45
N PRO A 428 -5.91 43.00 15.22
CA PRO A 428 -5.63 44.29 15.84
C PRO A 428 -5.06 45.29 14.83
N ARG A 429 -5.40 46.57 14.99
CA ARG A 429 -4.94 47.64 14.12
C ARG A 429 -3.42 47.82 14.09
N THR A 430 -2.70 47.28 15.08
CA THR A 430 -1.24 47.27 15.10
C THR A 430 -0.61 46.43 13.97
N LEU A 431 -1.39 45.67 13.24
CA LEU A 431 -0.96 44.98 12.02
C LEU A 431 -0.97 45.85 10.77
N ALA A 432 -1.59 47.04 10.79
CA ALA A 432 -1.63 47.92 9.65
C ALA A 432 -0.18 48.26 9.17
N THR A 433 0.03 48.37 7.87
CA THR A 433 1.28 48.70 7.18
C THR A 433 2.43 47.71 7.36
N ARG A 434 2.18 46.49 7.90
CA ARG A 434 3.24 45.49 8.13
C ARG A 434 3.69 44.75 6.88
N GLY A 435 3.00 44.95 5.74
CA GLY A 435 3.29 44.20 4.52
C GLY A 435 2.97 42.69 4.65
N ASP A 436 3.79 41.85 4.04
CA ASP A 436 3.65 40.37 4.11
C ASP A 436 4.09 39.88 5.48
N VAL A 437 3.19 39.15 6.13
CA VAL A 437 3.44 38.55 7.44
C VAL A 437 2.96 37.07 7.49
N ASP A 438 3.66 36.31 8.31
CA ASP A 438 3.31 34.90 8.58
C ASP A 438 2.09 34.83 9.51
N VAL A 439 1.24 33.86 9.24
CA VAL A 439 0.13 33.44 10.12
C VAL A 439 0.37 32.00 10.54
N ILE A 440 0.44 31.76 11.84
CA ILE A 440 0.63 30.43 12.44
C ILE A 440 -0.57 30.16 13.34
N LEU A 441 -1.43 29.22 12.92
CA LEU A 441 -2.56 28.75 13.70
C LEU A 441 -2.10 27.70 14.71
N SER A 442 -2.53 27.78 15.95
CA SER A 442 -2.31 26.78 16.99
C SER A 442 -3.63 26.29 17.57
N VAL A 443 -3.78 24.98 17.73
CA VAL A 443 -4.98 24.32 18.28
C VAL A 443 -4.52 23.21 19.24
N ASP A 444 -4.91 23.28 20.50
CA ASP A 444 -4.51 22.33 21.57
C ASP A 444 -2.97 22.08 21.58
N GLY A 445 -2.18 23.14 21.37
CA GLY A 445 -0.72 23.06 21.32
C GLY A 445 -0.13 22.47 20.03
N LYS A 446 -0.95 22.13 19.04
CA LYS A 446 -0.51 21.70 17.69
C LYS A 446 -0.53 22.88 16.75
N THR A 447 0.52 23.03 15.95
CA THR A 447 0.61 24.10 14.94
C THR A 447 0.24 23.60 13.55
N ALA A 448 -0.50 24.43 12.81
CA ALA A 448 -0.73 24.24 11.38
C ALA A 448 0.49 24.64 10.54
N ASN A 449 0.42 24.38 9.24
CA ASN A 449 1.33 24.96 8.26
C ASN A 449 1.29 26.49 8.32
N THR A 450 2.46 27.13 8.12
CA THR A 450 2.58 28.58 8.07
C THR A 450 2.08 29.11 6.74
N VAL A 451 1.19 30.10 6.79
CA VAL A 451 0.66 30.79 5.62
C VAL A 451 0.96 32.30 5.70
N LYS A 452 0.78 33.04 4.60
CA LYS A 452 1.11 34.46 4.51
C LYS A 452 -0.07 35.30 4.08
N ILE A 453 -0.24 36.44 4.73
CA ILE A 453 -1.19 37.49 4.35
C ILE A 453 -0.47 38.85 4.27
N ASN A 454 -1.08 39.81 3.56
CA ASN A 454 -0.49 41.13 3.39
C ASN A 454 -1.33 42.23 4.06
N PHE A 455 -0.72 43.16 4.72
CA PHE A 455 -1.33 44.35 5.32
C PHE A 455 -0.81 45.63 4.66
N LYS A 456 -1.76 46.52 4.29
CA LYS A 456 -1.47 47.85 3.79
C LYS A 456 -1.63 48.91 4.87
#